data_97c1cc0bc48faa8d288ed06bc049adeb
#
_entry.id   97c1cc0bc48faa8d288ed06bc049adeb
#
_cell.length_a   1.000
_cell.length_b   1.000
_cell.length_c   1.000
_cell.angle_alpha   90.00
_cell.angle_beta   90.00
_cell.angle_gamma   90.00
#
_symmetry.space_group_name_H-M   'P 1'
#
loop_
_entity.id
_entity.type
_entity.pdbx_description
1 polymer ?
#
loop_
_entity_poly.entity_id
_entity_poly.type
_entity_poly.pdbx_seq_one_letter_code
_entity_poly.pdbx_strand_id
1 'polypeptide(L)'
;PNGYDVFEITGSEIEWFYKSVGHERNWQFKVFPRGTVKEKPNSVIAKVWNWDKKWQVKWYEDGAAKGAMQRFNGYDPDYLEYVGRLKTEKYTQPQESFFYFEATPSEKAREIEIEVTDRFGHIFPRQKVVLLPDK
;
A
#
# COMPACT_ATOMS: atom_id res chain seq x y z
N PRO A 1 -0.90 -10.20 -3.44
CA PRO A 1 0.25 -11.11 -3.53
C PRO A 1 -0.03 -12.44 -2.82
N ASN A 2 0.61 -13.49 -3.28
CA ASN A 2 0.52 -14.78 -2.62
C ASN A 2 1.46 -14.80 -1.42
N GLY A 3 0.96 -15.34 -0.32
CA GLY A 3 1.77 -15.40 0.89
C GLY A 3 1.05 -16.14 2.01
N TYR A 4 1.57 -16.00 3.20
CA TYR A 4 1.05 -16.66 4.40
C TYR A 4 1.35 -15.83 5.63
N ASP A 5 0.59 -16.07 6.67
CA ASP A 5 0.85 -15.43 7.96
C ASP A 5 1.81 -16.25 8.78
N VAL A 6 2.74 -15.57 9.45
CA VAL A 6 3.68 -16.17 10.38
C VAL A 6 3.33 -15.66 11.78
N PHE A 7 3.14 -16.59 12.70
CA PHE A 7 2.86 -16.28 14.10
C PHE A 7 4.08 -16.57 14.95
N GLU A 8 4.49 -15.59 15.74
CA GLU A 8 5.59 -15.74 16.69
C GLU A 8 5.03 -15.70 18.11
N ILE A 9 5.26 -16.78 18.86
CA ILE A 9 4.73 -16.94 20.21
C ILE A 9 5.87 -16.92 21.20
N THR A 10 5.84 -15.98 22.15
CA THR A 10 6.84 -15.87 23.22
C THR A 10 6.11 -15.77 24.56
N GLY A 11 6.08 -16.86 25.31
CA GLY A 11 5.29 -16.93 26.54
C GLY A 11 3.81 -16.72 26.25
N SER A 12 3.23 -15.67 26.80
CA SER A 12 1.82 -15.32 26.56
C SER A 12 1.64 -14.28 25.46
N GLU A 13 2.72 -13.85 24.83
CA GLU A 13 2.68 -12.84 23.77
C GLU A 13 2.65 -13.50 22.41
N ILE A 14 1.81 -12.97 21.53
CA ILE A 14 1.69 -13.45 20.14
C ILE A 14 1.80 -12.24 19.22
N GLU A 15 2.74 -12.32 18.27
CA GLU A 15 2.85 -11.37 17.17
C GLU A 15 2.70 -12.14 15.86
N TRP A 16 2.26 -11.46 14.84
CA TRP A 16 2.14 -12.07 13.53
C TRP A 16 2.46 -11.06 12.43
N PHE A 17 2.85 -11.58 11.28
CA PHE A 17 3.08 -10.77 10.09
C PHE A 17 2.76 -11.59 8.84
N TYR A 18 2.45 -10.88 7.76
CA TYR A 18 2.24 -11.49 6.47
C TYR A 18 3.58 -11.64 5.76
N LYS A 19 3.84 -12.84 5.24
CA LYS A 19 5.05 -13.11 4.46
C LYS A 19 4.66 -13.36 3.02
N SER A 20 4.95 -12.40 2.16
CA SER A 20 4.72 -12.55 0.73
C SER A 20 5.78 -13.46 0.13
N VAL A 21 5.37 -14.40 -0.70
CA VAL A 21 6.28 -15.33 -1.34
C VAL A 21 7.26 -14.56 -2.22
N GLY A 22 8.56 -14.83 -2.02
CA GLY A 22 9.62 -14.16 -2.77
C GLY A 22 10.04 -12.80 -2.26
N HIS A 23 9.46 -12.33 -1.17
CA HIS A 23 9.78 -11.03 -0.60
C HIS A 23 10.23 -11.13 0.85
N GLU A 24 10.97 -10.14 1.30
CA GLU A 24 11.43 -10.06 2.67
C GLU A 24 10.28 -9.77 3.63
N ARG A 25 10.50 -10.05 4.93
CA ARG A 25 9.53 -9.77 5.98
C ARG A 25 9.08 -8.30 6.00
N ASN A 26 9.99 -7.37 5.70
CA ASN A 26 9.70 -5.94 5.74
C ASN A 26 8.82 -5.46 4.58
N TRP A 27 8.56 -6.31 3.60
CA TRP A 27 7.72 -5.93 2.47
C TRP A 27 6.26 -6.15 2.82
N GLN A 28 5.68 -5.15 3.48
CA GLN A 28 4.32 -5.22 4.01
C GLN A 28 3.34 -4.32 3.28
N PHE A 29 3.83 -3.51 2.35
CA PHE A 29 2.98 -2.64 1.56
C PHE A 29 3.64 -2.31 0.23
N LYS A 30 2.84 -1.87 -0.72
CA LYS A 30 3.32 -1.43 -2.03
C LYS A 30 2.68 -0.09 -2.38
N VAL A 31 3.49 0.81 -2.92
CA VAL A 31 3.05 2.14 -3.30
C VAL A 31 2.91 2.22 -4.81
N PHE A 32 1.81 2.77 -5.26
CA PHE A 32 1.52 2.99 -6.67
C PHE A 32 1.56 4.49 -6.96
N PRO A 33 2.23 4.89 -8.06
CA PRO A 33 2.36 6.30 -8.36
C PRO A 33 1.05 6.95 -8.76
N ARG A 34 1.06 8.27 -8.77
CA ARG A 34 -0.06 9.08 -9.21
C ARG A 34 -0.50 8.68 -10.61
N GLY A 35 -1.79 8.57 -10.83
CA GLY A 35 -2.35 8.19 -12.12
C GLY A 35 -2.58 6.69 -12.30
N THR A 36 -2.16 5.84 -11.34
CA THR A 36 -2.36 4.40 -11.44
C THR A 36 -3.84 4.02 -11.32
N VAL A 37 -4.56 4.66 -10.41
CA VAL A 37 -6.00 4.42 -10.22
C VAL A 37 -6.77 5.49 -10.97
N LYS A 38 -7.54 5.08 -11.98
CA LYS A 38 -8.22 6.01 -12.89
C LYS A 38 -9.22 6.93 -12.19
N GLU A 39 -9.91 6.41 -11.18
CA GLU A 39 -10.90 7.17 -10.41
C GLU A 39 -10.25 8.18 -9.47
N LYS A 40 -8.95 8.04 -9.24
CA LYS A 40 -8.17 8.90 -8.34
C LYS A 40 -6.88 9.33 -9.04
N PRO A 41 -7.01 10.10 -10.14
CA PRO A 41 -5.86 10.37 -11.02
C PRO A 41 -4.76 11.20 -10.37
N ASN A 42 -5.06 11.94 -9.32
CA ASN A 42 -4.10 12.81 -8.65
C ASN A 42 -3.56 12.23 -7.36
N SER A 43 -3.92 11.01 -7.04
CA SER A 43 -3.55 10.39 -5.76
C SER A 43 -2.45 9.34 -5.92
N VAL A 44 -1.56 9.33 -4.94
CA VAL A 44 -0.63 8.23 -4.71
C VAL A 44 -1.36 7.20 -3.87
N ILE A 45 -1.24 5.93 -4.23
CA ILE A 45 -2.00 4.85 -3.61
C ILE A 45 -1.02 3.92 -2.89
N ALA A 46 -1.40 3.49 -1.70
CA ALA A 46 -0.69 2.44 -0.97
C ALA A 46 -1.63 1.25 -0.75
N LYS A 47 -1.13 0.07 -1.04
CA LYS A 47 -1.79 -1.18 -0.69
C LYS A 47 -1.04 -1.76 0.50
N VAL A 48 -1.74 -1.97 1.61
CA VAL A 48 -1.16 -2.47 2.84
C VAL A 48 -1.84 -3.78 3.18
N TRP A 49 -1.18 -4.90 2.88
CA TRP A 49 -1.77 -6.19 3.19
C TRP A 49 -1.64 -6.48 4.68
N ASN A 50 -2.58 -7.21 5.20
CA ASN A 50 -2.70 -7.51 6.64
C ASN A 50 -3.06 -6.31 7.52
N TRP A 51 -3.45 -5.19 6.93
CA TRP A 51 -3.81 -4.00 7.68
C TRP A 51 -5.00 -4.24 8.61
N ASP A 52 -4.90 -3.68 9.83
CA ASP A 52 -6.04 -3.58 10.72
C ASP A 52 -6.09 -2.17 11.32
N LYS A 53 -7.12 -1.90 12.11
CA LYS A 53 -7.39 -0.54 12.62
C LYS A 53 -6.29 0.02 13.53
N LYS A 54 -5.41 -0.83 14.05
CA LYS A 54 -4.30 -0.40 14.91
C LYS A 54 -3.05 -0.03 14.12
N TRP A 55 -3.02 -0.30 12.84
CA TRP A 55 -1.92 0.10 11.97
C TRP A 55 -1.99 1.58 11.66
N GLN A 56 -0.84 2.18 11.37
CA GLN A 56 -0.74 3.58 10.94
C GLN A 56 -0.13 3.63 9.56
N VAL A 57 -0.78 4.37 8.66
CA VAL A 57 -0.29 4.60 7.30
C VAL A 57 -0.17 6.10 7.13
N LYS A 58 1.07 6.59 7.10
CA LYS A 58 1.37 8.03 7.09
C LYS A 58 2.12 8.40 5.83
N TRP A 59 2.05 9.67 5.47
CA TRP A 59 2.75 10.14 4.30
C TRP A 59 3.44 11.46 4.54
N TYR A 60 4.47 11.69 3.74
CA TYR A 60 5.33 12.86 3.82
C TYR A 60 5.46 13.43 2.41
N GLU A 61 5.34 14.75 2.30
CA GLU A 61 5.49 15.44 1.04
C GLU A 61 6.73 16.31 1.14
N ASP A 62 7.72 16.04 0.28
CA ASP A 62 9.00 16.75 0.28
C ASP A 62 9.61 16.85 1.68
N GLY A 63 9.53 15.76 2.44
CA GLY A 63 10.04 15.66 3.80
C GLY A 63 9.12 16.18 4.90
N ALA A 64 8.03 16.83 4.56
CA ALA A 64 7.09 17.35 5.54
C ALA A 64 6.01 16.33 5.85
N ALA A 65 5.78 16.07 7.14
CA ALA A 65 4.74 15.15 7.56
C ALA A 65 3.36 15.70 7.23
N LYS A 66 2.55 14.90 6.56
CA LYS A 66 1.20 15.28 6.15
C LYS A 66 0.11 14.56 6.95
N GLY A 67 0.49 13.59 7.79
CA GLY A 67 -0.43 12.84 8.60
C GLY A 67 -0.84 11.51 7.98
N ALA A 68 -2.03 11.03 8.34
CA ALA A 68 -2.52 9.74 7.87
C ALA A 68 -3.00 9.81 6.43
N MET A 69 -2.75 8.74 5.69
CA MET A 69 -3.40 8.55 4.39
C MET A 69 -4.86 8.17 4.62
N GLN A 70 -5.70 8.46 3.66
CA GLN A 70 -7.12 8.14 3.74
C GLN A 70 -7.40 6.76 3.19
N ARG A 71 -8.00 5.89 4.00
CA ARG A 71 -8.37 4.55 3.58
C ARG A 71 -9.58 4.60 2.63
N PHE A 72 -9.58 3.72 1.65
CA PHE A 72 -10.72 3.54 0.76
C PHE A 72 -10.83 2.08 0.34
N ASN A 73 -12.00 1.72 -0.15
CA ASN A 73 -12.21 0.42 -0.77
C ASN A 73 -11.84 0.52 -2.25
N GLY A 74 -11.05 -0.42 -2.71
CA GLY A 74 -10.58 -0.38 -4.08
C GLY A 74 -10.16 -1.73 -4.60
N TYR A 75 -9.64 -1.72 -5.81
CA TYR A 75 -9.15 -2.91 -6.50
C TYR A 75 -7.64 -2.85 -6.59
N ASP A 76 -7.02 -4.03 -6.63
CA ASP A 76 -5.58 -4.13 -6.83
C ASP A 76 -5.22 -3.67 -8.25
N PRO A 77 -4.46 -2.59 -8.42
CA PRO A 77 -4.10 -2.10 -9.75
C PRO A 77 -3.32 -3.11 -10.58
N ASP A 78 -2.44 -3.88 -9.94
CA ASP A 78 -1.67 -4.91 -10.63
C ASP A 78 -2.57 -6.02 -11.14
N TYR A 79 -3.56 -6.40 -10.35
CA TYR A 79 -4.49 -7.45 -10.73
C TYR A 79 -5.41 -6.98 -11.87
N LEU A 80 -5.86 -5.73 -11.82
CA LEU A 80 -6.68 -5.17 -12.91
C LEU A 80 -5.91 -5.17 -14.23
N GLU A 81 -4.65 -4.81 -14.19
CA GLU A 81 -3.80 -4.85 -15.39
C GLU A 81 -3.63 -6.28 -15.89
N TYR A 82 -3.38 -7.22 -14.99
CA TYR A 82 -3.21 -8.62 -15.34
C TYR A 82 -4.47 -9.18 -16.01
N VAL A 83 -5.64 -8.94 -15.43
CA VAL A 83 -6.92 -9.40 -15.99
C VAL A 83 -7.18 -8.76 -17.34
N GLY A 84 -6.87 -7.48 -17.49
CA GLY A 84 -7.01 -6.78 -18.77
C GLY A 84 -6.18 -7.40 -19.89
N ARG A 85 -4.97 -7.86 -19.56
CA ARG A 85 -4.09 -8.53 -20.53
C ARG A 85 -4.60 -9.92 -20.93
N LEU A 86 -5.22 -10.63 -20.01
CA LEU A 86 -5.72 -11.98 -20.28
C LEU A 86 -6.96 -11.98 -21.16
N LYS A 87 -7.71 -10.89 -21.18
CA LYS A 87 -8.99 -10.76 -21.92
C LYS A 87 -9.99 -11.87 -21.59
N THR A 88 -9.88 -12.48 -20.42
CA THR A 88 -10.76 -13.53 -19.94
C THR A 88 -11.46 -13.06 -18.69
N GLU A 89 -12.72 -12.71 -18.80
CA GLU A 89 -13.50 -12.23 -17.67
C GLU A 89 -14.18 -13.35 -16.88
N LYS A 90 -14.20 -14.55 -17.43
CA LYS A 90 -15.07 -15.61 -16.93
C LYS A 90 -14.66 -16.20 -15.59
N TYR A 91 -13.36 -16.22 -15.27
CA TYR A 91 -12.86 -16.89 -14.06
C TYR A 91 -12.04 -16.00 -13.15
N THR A 92 -11.85 -14.74 -13.53
CA THR A 92 -10.99 -13.82 -12.79
C THR A 92 -11.68 -12.48 -12.62
N GLN A 93 -12.63 -12.43 -11.68
CA GLN A 93 -13.29 -11.17 -11.35
C GLN A 93 -12.49 -10.45 -10.28
N PRO A 94 -12.02 -9.22 -10.54
CA PRO A 94 -11.40 -8.42 -9.49
C PRO A 94 -12.39 -8.19 -8.35
N GLN A 95 -11.88 -8.24 -7.12
CA GLN A 95 -12.70 -8.01 -5.95
C GLN A 95 -12.24 -6.76 -5.23
N GLU A 96 -13.20 -5.99 -4.76
CA GLU A 96 -12.93 -4.82 -3.96
C GLU A 96 -12.45 -5.21 -2.58
N SER A 97 -11.42 -4.52 -2.10
CA SER A 97 -10.83 -4.76 -0.78
C SER A 97 -10.69 -3.45 -0.03
N PHE A 98 -10.43 -3.54 1.28
CA PHE A 98 -10.46 -2.39 2.17
C PHE A 98 -9.08 -1.91 2.64
N PHE A 99 -8.00 -2.50 2.15
CA PHE A 99 -6.65 -2.17 2.62
C PHE A 99 -5.89 -1.25 1.67
N TYR A 100 -6.61 -0.33 1.04
CA TYR A 100 -6.02 0.69 0.17
C TYR A 100 -6.09 2.05 0.81
N PHE A 101 -5.07 2.86 0.55
CA PHE A 101 -4.91 4.19 1.12
C PHE A 101 -4.53 5.17 0.03
N GLU A 102 -5.00 6.40 0.16
CA GLU A 102 -4.71 7.45 -0.81
C GLU A 102 -4.15 8.68 -0.13
N ALA A 103 -3.31 9.38 -0.86
CA ALA A 103 -2.85 10.71 -0.51
C ALA A 103 -2.78 11.53 -1.79
N THR A 104 -3.27 12.76 -1.72
CA THR A 104 -3.25 13.66 -2.87
C THR A 104 -2.16 14.69 -2.66
N PRO A 105 -1.02 14.58 -3.37
CA PRO A 105 0.06 15.54 -3.23
C PRO A 105 -0.34 16.91 -3.79
N SER A 106 0.34 17.94 -3.32
CA SER A 106 0.18 19.26 -3.91
C SER A 106 0.77 19.28 -5.32
N GLU A 107 0.38 20.26 -6.11
CA GLU A 107 0.88 20.39 -7.49
C GLU A 107 2.38 20.57 -7.57
N LYS A 108 2.98 21.17 -6.54
CA LYS A 108 4.41 21.45 -6.49
C LYS A 108 5.24 20.35 -5.84
N ALA A 109 4.61 19.29 -5.37
CA ALA A 109 5.30 18.22 -4.68
C ALA A 109 6.27 17.52 -5.62
N ARG A 110 7.48 17.22 -5.12
CA ARG A 110 8.52 16.52 -5.87
C ARG A 110 8.60 15.05 -5.53
N GLU A 111 8.35 14.72 -4.27
CA GLU A 111 8.40 13.34 -3.82
C GLU A 111 7.45 13.10 -2.66
N ILE A 112 6.99 11.88 -2.61
CA ILE A 112 6.12 11.41 -1.55
C ILE A 112 6.78 10.19 -0.92
N GLU A 113 6.80 10.15 0.40
CA GLU A 113 7.20 8.96 1.13
C GLU A 113 6.04 8.44 1.92
N ILE A 114 5.88 7.12 1.93
CA ILE A 114 4.85 6.44 2.70
C ILE A 114 5.52 5.63 3.80
N GLU A 115 5.03 5.78 5.02
CA GLU A 115 5.51 5.04 6.18
C GLU A 115 4.37 4.25 6.78
N VAL A 116 4.60 2.97 6.99
CA VAL A 116 3.61 2.06 7.58
C VAL A 116 4.16 1.51 8.88
N THR A 117 3.33 1.55 9.92
CA THR A 117 3.64 1.00 11.23
C THR A 117 2.55 -0.03 11.56
N ASP A 118 2.95 -1.25 11.93
CA ASP A 118 1.98 -2.29 12.26
C ASP A 118 1.42 -2.11 13.68
N ARG A 119 0.52 -3.00 14.07
CA ARG A 119 -0.12 -2.94 15.39
C ARG A 119 0.85 -3.18 16.55
N PHE A 120 2.01 -3.75 16.28
CA PHE A 120 3.03 -4.05 17.28
C PHE A 120 4.09 -2.95 17.39
N GLY A 121 3.96 -1.87 16.61
CA GLY A 121 4.89 -0.76 16.63
C GLY A 121 6.08 -0.92 15.69
N HIS A 122 6.09 -1.95 14.85
CA HIS A 122 7.16 -2.11 13.86
C HIS A 122 6.98 -1.11 12.73
N ILE A 123 8.00 -0.31 12.48
CA ILE A 123 8.00 0.68 11.40
C ILE A 123 8.73 0.08 10.21
N PHE A 124 8.03 -0.08 9.11
CA PHE A 124 8.63 -0.65 7.91
C PHE A 124 9.38 0.43 7.13
N PRO A 125 10.40 0.04 6.33
CA PRO A 125 11.12 1.00 5.52
C PRO A 125 10.18 1.80 4.64
N ARG A 126 10.39 3.12 4.59
CA ARG A 126 9.58 4.00 3.76
C ARG A 126 9.74 3.68 2.30
N GLN A 127 8.64 3.79 1.55
CA GLN A 127 8.68 3.72 0.11
C GLN A 127 8.47 5.11 -0.46
N LYS A 128 9.29 5.44 -1.45
CA LYS A 128 9.32 6.76 -2.04
C LYS A 128 8.77 6.71 -3.46
N VAL A 129 7.94 7.69 -3.78
CA VAL A 129 7.48 7.95 -5.14
C VAL A 129 8.01 9.30 -5.56
N VAL A 130 8.78 9.34 -6.65
CA VAL A 130 9.23 10.59 -7.22
C VAL A 130 8.14 11.06 -8.19
N LEU A 131 7.61 12.24 -7.91
CA LEU A 131 6.65 12.85 -8.80
C LEU A 131 7.43 13.57 -9.88
N LEU A 132 7.18 13.18 -11.13
CA LEU A 132 7.96 13.74 -12.23
C LEU A 132 7.83 15.27 -12.23
N PRO A 133 8.96 15.96 -12.18
CA PRO A 133 8.91 17.39 -12.29
C PRO A 133 8.38 17.78 -13.65
N ASP A 134 7.67 18.86 -13.68
CA ASP A 134 7.37 19.47 -14.94
C ASP A 134 8.67 19.95 -15.55
N LYS A 135 8.72 19.91 -16.81
CA LYS A 135 9.90 20.33 -17.56
C LYS A 135 10.30 21.76 -17.30
#